data_b7825db1113361d5a12f04d64669f7dd
#
_entry.id   b7825db1113361d5a12f04d64669f7dd
#
_cell.length_a   1.000
_cell.length_b   1.000
_cell.length_c   1.000
_cell.angle_alpha   90.00
_cell.angle_beta   90.00
_cell.angle_gamma   90.00
#
_symmetry.space_group_name_H-M   'P 1'
#
loop_
_entity.id
_entity.type
_entity.pdbx_description
1 polymer ?
#
loop_
_entity_poly.entity_id
_entity_poly.type
_entity_poly.pdbx_seq_one_letter_code
_entity_poly.pdbx_strand_id
1 'polypeptide(L)'
;WDIRPGVNSLDKRLQNAWAKHGFEFLRRYYTMRMSISSAPTIRHIQGVEIRSIDISNPDQVALWHKLHQNSFSKHFGFAPRELEKWRELVQDSAIDPNGVFFAFKNGEPVGFCQCNDEYVEDNRGFINLLGVTLENHGTGIGEALLQTGISYCISKGYDSVELNVDTGNESGALKLYEKVGFKAESSWIQLHRPSI
;
A
#
# COMPACT_ATOMS: atom_id res chain seq x y z
N TRP A 1 -19.89 16.92 6.82
CA TRP A 1 -19.36 15.54 6.83
C TRP A 1 -19.32 15.05 5.39
N ASP A 2 -18.14 14.74 4.87
CA ASP A 2 -17.96 14.14 3.55
C ASP A 2 -18.05 12.61 3.68
N ILE A 3 -19.26 12.09 3.44
CA ILE A 3 -19.50 10.64 3.51
C ILE A 3 -19.08 10.03 2.17
N ARG A 4 -18.17 9.06 2.22
CA ARG A 4 -17.66 8.34 1.05
C ARG A 4 -17.85 6.83 1.21
N PRO A 5 -19.07 6.30 0.96
CA PRO A 5 -19.32 4.87 1.10
C PRO A 5 -18.52 4.06 0.06
N GLY A 6 -17.98 2.92 0.52
CA GLY A 6 -17.39 1.89 -0.33
C GLY A 6 -18.44 0.83 -0.66
N VAL A 7 -18.53 0.41 -1.93
CA VAL A 7 -19.49 -0.59 -2.40
C VAL A 7 -18.80 -1.57 -3.34
N ASN A 8 -19.06 -2.88 -3.18
CA ASN A 8 -18.58 -3.86 -4.15
C ASN A 8 -19.05 -3.50 -5.56
N SER A 9 -18.15 -3.52 -6.52
CA SER A 9 -18.43 -3.07 -7.90
C SER A 9 -19.46 -3.94 -8.61
N LEU A 10 -19.74 -5.15 -8.13
CA LEU A 10 -20.75 -6.06 -8.64
C LEU A 10 -22.12 -5.87 -7.97
N ASP A 11 -22.18 -5.22 -6.81
CA ASP A 11 -23.45 -4.97 -6.11
C ASP A 11 -24.21 -3.77 -6.71
N LYS A 12 -24.89 -4.04 -7.82
CA LYS A 12 -25.69 -3.03 -8.52
C LYS A 12 -26.90 -2.57 -7.70
N ARG A 13 -27.42 -3.42 -6.82
CA ARG A 13 -28.56 -3.06 -5.94
C ARG A 13 -28.14 -1.96 -4.96
N LEU A 14 -27.01 -2.15 -4.31
CA LEU A 14 -26.53 -1.17 -3.34
C LEU A 14 -26.05 0.12 -4.04
N GLN A 15 -25.38 0.02 -5.21
CA GLN A 15 -25.02 1.19 -6.02
C GLN A 15 -26.26 2.02 -6.40
N ASN A 16 -27.34 1.36 -6.87
CA ASN A 16 -28.59 2.03 -7.24
C ASN A 16 -29.28 2.66 -6.00
N ALA A 17 -29.18 2.03 -4.83
CA ALA A 17 -29.72 2.61 -3.60
C ALA A 17 -29.01 3.93 -3.26
N TRP A 18 -27.68 3.96 -3.31
CA TRP A 18 -26.89 5.17 -3.09
C TRP A 18 -27.17 6.25 -4.14
N ALA A 19 -27.28 5.87 -5.42
CA ALA A 19 -27.58 6.81 -6.49
C ALA A 19 -28.93 7.54 -6.30
N LYS A 20 -29.95 6.86 -5.78
CA LYS A 20 -31.25 7.49 -5.42
C LYS A 20 -31.11 8.57 -4.33
N HIS A 21 -30.04 8.52 -3.54
CA HIS A 21 -29.72 9.53 -2.52
C HIS A 21 -28.69 10.56 -3.00
N GLY A 22 -28.44 10.64 -4.32
CA GLY A 22 -27.56 11.65 -4.91
C GLY A 22 -26.08 11.32 -4.78
N PHE A 23 -25.71 10.06 -4.54
CA PHE A 23 -24.33 9.63 -4.57
C PHE A 23 -23.91 9.20 -5.98
N GLU A 24 -22.71 9.60 -6.36
CA GLU A 24 -22.11 9.34 -7.67
C GLU A 24 -20.78 8.59 -7.51
N PHE A 25 -20.33 7.98 -8.62
CA PHE A 25 -19.04 7.31 -8.69
C PHE A 25 -17.90 8.32 -8.45
N LEU A 26 -16.97 7.97 -7.57
CA LEU A 26 -15.79 8.77 -7.29
C LEU A 26 -14.50 8.07 -7.74
N ARG A 27 -14.25 6.86 -7.24
CA ARG A 27 -13.03 6.08 -7.47
C ARG A 27 -13.33 4.59 -7.52
N ARG A 28 -12.42 3.86 -8.16
CA ARG A 28 -12.40 2.39 -8.14
C ARG A 28 -11.11 1.89 -7.53
N TYR A 29 -11.22 0.85 -6.75
CA TYR A 29 -10.09 0.15 -6.15
C TYR A 29 -10.14 -1.31 -6.53
N TYR A 30 -8.95 -1.90 -6.73
CA TYR A 30 -8.81 -3.34 -6.83
C TYR A 30 -8.21 -3.91 -5.55
N THR A 31 -8.75 -5.03 -5.11
CA THR A 31 -8.02 -5.97 -4.28
C THR A 31 -7.28 -6.90 -5.23
N MET A 32 -5.96 -6.91 -5.16
CA MET A 32 -5.12 -7.72 -6.03
C MET A 32 -4.41 -8.79 -5.21
N ARG A 33 -4.33 -10.00 -5.75
CA ARG A 33 -3.68 -11.14 -5.09
C ARG A 33 -2.71 -11.83 -6.02
N MET A 34 -1.68 -12.41 -5.41
CA MET A 34 -0.70 -13.27 -6.06
C MET A 34 -0.47 -14.51 -5.19
N SER A 35 -0.61 -15.72 -5.76
CA SER A 35 -0.13 -16.94 -5.11
C SER A 35 1.39 -17.01 -5.19
N ILE A 36 2.03 -17.41 -4.11
CA ILE A 36 3.48 -17.46 -4.00
C ILE A 36 3.93 -18.89 -3.70
N SER A 37 4.81 -19.41 -4.55
CA SER A 37 5.42 -20.75 -4.38
C SER A 37 6.93 -20.70 -4.17
N SER A 38 7.55 -19.56 -4.49
CA SER A 38 8.97 -19.31 -4.32
C SER A 38 9.27 -17.82 -4.20
N ALA A 39 10.34 -17.48 -3.51
CA ALA A 39 10.76 -16.09 -3.36
C ALA A 39 11.12 -15.49 -4.73
N PRO A 40 10.63 -14.27 -5.03
CA PRO A 40 11.04 -13.57 -6.23
C PRO A 40 12.52 -13.18 -6.15
N THR A 41 13.17 -13.08 -7.30
CA THR A 41 14.50 -12.48 -7.36
C THR A 41 14.37 -10.98 -7.12
N ILE A 42 14.93 -10.50 -6.00
CA ILE A 42 14.88 -9.08 -5.68
C ILE A 42 15.76 -8.30 -6.68
N ARG A 43 15.17 -7.33 -7.35
CA ARG A 43 15.89 -6.47 -8.29
C ARG A 43 17.00 -5.72 -7.58
N HIS A 44 18.25 -5.96 -8.01
CA HIS A 44 19.37 -5.17 -7.54
C HIS A 44 19.42 -3.80 -8.24
N ILE A 45 19.62 -2.73 -7.45
CA ILE A 45 19.74 -1.37 -7.95
C ILE A 45 21.02 -0.78 -7.38
N GLN A 46 21.91 -0.33 -8.27
CA GLN A 46 23.19 0.23 -7.86
C GLN A 46 22.99 1.44 -6.94
N GLY A 47 23.71 1.44 -5.81
CA GLY A 47 23.64 2.52 -4.83
C GLY A 47 22.35 2.54 -3.99
N VAL A 48 21.51 1.49 -4.05
CA VAL A 48 20.31 1.33 -3.22
C VAL A 48 20.48 0.14 -2.29
N GLU A 49 20.28 0.37 -1.01
CA GLU A 49 20.19 -0.65 0.04
C GLU A 49 18.74 -0.75 0.53
N ILE A 50 18.22 -1.98 0.65
CA ILE A 50 16.91 -2.23 1.28
C ILE A 50 17.14 -2.99 2.57
N ARG A 51 16.59 -2.46 3.68
CA ARG A 51 16.68 -3.11 4.99
C ARG A 51 15.44 -2.82 5.83
N SER A 52 15.18 -3.70 6.80
CA SER A 52 14.12 -3.47 7.79
C SER A 52 14.49 -2.30 8.70
N ILE A 53 13.46 -1.70 9.27
CA ILE A 53 13.58 -0.66 10.30
C ILE A 53 13.04 -1.17 11.63
N ASP A 54 13.51 -0.58 12.72
CA ASP A 54 13.00 -0.81 14.06
C ASP A 54 11.89 0.20 14.38
N ILE A 55 10.63 -0.24 14.34
CA ILE A 55 9.47 0.62 14.65
C ILE A 55 9.32 0.93 16.13
N SER A 56 10.12 0.33 17.02
CA SER A 56 10.21 0.74 18.42
C SER A 56 11.11 1.98 18.60
N ASN A 57 11.96 2.28 17.61
CA ASN A 57 12.82 3.45 17.60
C ASN A 57 12.05 4.70 17.13
N PRO A 58 11.85 5.72 17.98
CA PRO A 58 11.05 6.90 17.66
C PRO A 58 11.62 7.73 16.49
N ASP A 59 12.94 7.72 16.29
CA ASP A 59 13.58 8.44 15.18
C ASP A 59 13.29 7.74 13.84
N GLN A 60 13.28 6.41 13.81
CA GLN A 60 12.93 5.64 12.62
C GLN A 60 11.44 5.79 12.28
N VAL A 61 10.57 5.85 13.29
CA VAL A 61 9.15 6.14 13.11
C VAL A 61 8.93 7.56 12.56
N ALA A 62 9.66 8.56 13.06
CA ALA A 62 9.59 9.92 12.53
C ALA A 62 10.10 10.00 11.08
N LEU A 63 11.15 9.25 10.75
CA LEU A 63 11.65 9.13 9.38
C LEU A 63 10.61 8.48 8.46
N TRP A 64 9.95 7.41 8.90
CA TRP A 64 8.86 6.76 8.17
C TRP A 64 7.69 7.70 7.93
N HIS A 65 7.27 8.44 8.96
CA HIS A 65 6.24 9.48 8.81
C HIS A 65 6.59 10.45 7.69
N LYS A 66 7.79 11.06 7.73
CA LYS A 66 8.25 12.01 6.71
C LYS A 66 8.24 11.39 5.31
N LEU A 67 8.75 10.16 5.18
CA LEU A 67 8.80 9.43 3.92
C LEU A 67 7.41 9.14 3.37
N HIS A 68 6.46 8.73 4.25
CA HIS A 68 5.06 8.52 3.89
C HIS A 68 4.41 9.82 3.39
N GLN A 69 4.54 10.93 4.15
CA GLN A 69 3.95 12.22 3.75
C GLN A 69 4.46 12.64 2.35
N ASN A 70 5.75 12.50 2.08
CA ASN A 70 6.34 12.85 0.79
C ASN A 70 5.85 11.94 -0.34
N SER A 71 5.88 10.61 -0.14
CA SER A 71 5.53 9.64 -1.18
C SER A 71 4.06 9.67 -1.56
N PHE A 72 3.16 10.02 -0.62
CA PHE A 72 1.72 10.01 -0.83
C PHE A 72 1.10 11.40 -1.06
N SER A 73 1.91 12.46 -1.03
CA SER A 73 1.42 13.85 -1.11
C SER A 73 0.53 14.17 -2.33
N LYS A 74 0.69 13.43 -3.42
CA LYS A 74 -0.12 13.58 -4.65
C LYS A 74 -1.22 12.52 -4.80
N HIS A 75 -1.38 11.63 -3.83
CA HIS A 75 -2.43 10.62 -3.89
C HIS A 75 -3.80 11.27 -3.66
N PHE A 76 -4.80 10.75 -4.37
CA PHE A 76 -6.17 11.19 -4.18
C PHE A 76 -6.62 11.04 -2.73
N GLY A 77 -7.20 12.11 -2.17
CA GLY A 77 -7.69 12.10 -0.78
C GLY A 77 -6.58 12.10 0.28
N PHE A 78 -5.32 12.30 -0.11
CA PHE A 78 -4.24 12.44 0.86
C PHE A 78 -4.51 13.63 1.78
N ALA A 79 -4.43 13.38 3.08
CA ALA A 79 -4.44 14.39 4.12
C ALA A 79 -3.19 14.22 4.99
N PRO A 80 -2.38 15.27 5.15
CA PRO A 80 -1.23 15.23 6.05
C PRO A 80 -1.66 14.81 7.45
N ARG A 81 -0.84 14.01 8.10
CA ARG A 81 -1.05 13.57 9.49
C ARG A 81 0.05 14.13 10.36
N GLU A 82 -0.30 14.52 11.57
CA GLU A 82 0.65 14.90 12.59
C GLU A 82 1.48 13.68 13.04
N LEU A 83 2.75 13.90 13.41
CA LEU A 83 3.64 12.83 13.82
C LEU A 83 3.11 12.02 15.01
N GLU A 84 2.45 12.68 15.97
CA GLU A 84 1.88 11.98 17.13
C GLU A 84 0.77 11.00 16.70
N LYS A 85 -0.09 11.40 15.77
CA LYS A 85 -1.10 10.49 15.21
C LYS A 85 -0.49 9.36 14.40
N TRP A 86 0.64 9.59 13.76
CA TRP A 86 1.40 8.53 13.09
C TRP A 86 1.96 7.53 14.09
N ARG A 87 2.52 8.01 15.22
CA ARG A 87 3.04 7.17 16.30
C ARG A 87 1.94 6.28 16.92
N GLU A 88 0.74 6.82 17.12
CA GLU A 88 -0.42 6.03 17.57
C GLU A 88 -0.76 4.91 16.57
N LEU A 89 -0.77 5.21 15.26
CA LEU A 89 -1.07 4.22 14.22
C LEU A 89 -0.02 3.10 14.14
N VAL A 90 1.26 3.43 14.33
CA VAL A 90 2.36 2.44 14.29
C VAL A 90 2.28 1.45 15.46
N GLN A 91 1.53 1.77 16.52
CA GLN A 91 1.27 0.86 17.64
C GLN A 91 0.10 -0.09 17.40
N ASP A 92 -0.58 -0.01 16.24
CA ASP A 92 -1.65 -0.93 15.87
C ASP A 92 -1.11 -2.36 15.78
N SER A 93 -1.80 -3.29 16.40
CA SER A 93 -1.41 -4.70 16.45
C SER A 93 -1.39 -5.40 15.08
N ALA A 94 -2.06 -4.83 14.08
CA ALA A 94 -2.02 -5.35 12.71
C ALA A 94 -0.69 -5.04 12.01
N ILE A 95 0.11 -4.08 12.50
CA ILE A 95 1.42 -3.78 11.93
C ILE A 95 2.45 -4.81 12.44
N ASP A 96 2.99 -5.60 11.51
CA ASP A 96 4.10 -6.48 11.84
C ASP A 96 5.38 -5.64 12.05
N PRO A 97 5.96 -5.63 13.28
CA PRO A 97 7.14 -4.81 13.56
C PRO A 97 8.38 -5.18 12.73
N ASN A 98 8.43 -6.40 12.20
CA ASN A 98 9.51 -6.85 11.33
C ASN A 98 9.18 -6.70 9.83
N GLY A 99 7.95 -6.30 9.50
CA GLY A 99 7.42 -6.19 8.14
C GLY A 99 7.60 -4.82 7.50
N VAL A 100 8.40 -3.92 8.07
CA VAL A 100 8.62 -2.58 7.53
C VAL A 100 10.04 -2.44 6.98
N PHE A 101 10.15 -2.16 5.68
CA PHE A 101 11.41 -2.07 4.94
C PHE A 101 11.57 -0.69 4.33
N PHE A 102 12.79 -0.14 4.39
CA PHE A 102 13.16 1.09 3.70
C PHE A 102 14.18 0.82 2.61
N ALA A 103 14.03 1.55 1.51
CA ALA A 103 15.08 1.70 0.51
C ALA A 103 15.88 2.97 0.78
N PHE A 104 17.19 2.83 0.91
CA PHE A 104 18.14 3.92 1.08
C PHE A 104 18.94 4.09 -0.19
N LYS A 105 19.06 5.32 -0.68
CA LYS A 105 19.92 5.68 -1.80
C LYS A 105 20.91 6.75 -1.34
N ASN A 106 22.21 6.44 -1.41
CA ASN A 106 23.26 7.31 -0.88
C ASN A 106 23.04 7.68 0.61
N GLY A 107 22.51 6.76 1.40
CA GLY A 107 22.21 6.97 2.83
C GLY A 107 20.87 7.64 3.15
N GLU A 108 20.18 8.20 2.15
CA GLU A 108 18.88 8.86 2.32
C GLU A 108 17.72 7.88 2.06
N PRO A 109 16.68 7.87 2.90
CA PRO A 109 15.51 7.03 2.68
C PRO A 109 14.68 7.58 1.51
N VAL A 110 14.43 6.74 0.51
CA VAL A 110 13.76 7.13 -0.73
C VAL A 110 12.50 6.32 -1.03
N GLY A 111 12.20 5.30 -0.24
CA GLY A 111 11.01 4.49 -0.40
C GLY A 111 10.84 3.53 0.76
N PHE A 112 9.65 2.94 0.88
CA PHE A 112 9.31 1.99 1.92
C PHE A 112 8.26 0.98 1.45
N CYS A 113 8.23 -0.18 2.10
CA CYS A 113 7.19 -1.20 2.00
C CYS A 113 6.79 -1.61 3.41
N GLN A 114 5.50 -1.71 3.67
CA GLN A 114 4.94 -2.19 4.93
C GLN A 114 4.07 -3.40 4.68
N CYS A 115 4.38 -4.49 5.38
CA CYS A 115 3.58 -5.70 5.44
C CYS A 115 2.80 -5.74 6.75
N ASN A 116 1.56 -6.25 6.70
CA ASN A 116 0.67 -6.41 7.85
C ASN A 116 0.29 -7.88 8.06
N ASP A 117 -0.07 -8.20 9.28
CA ASP A 117 -0.63 -9.51 9.69
C ASP A 117 -2.18 -9.50 9.69
N GLU A 118 -2.83 -8.60 8.93
CA GLU A 118 -4.28 -8.43 8.89
C GLU A 118 -5.04 -9.70 8.47
N TYR A 119 -4.43 -10.52 7.60
CA TYR A 119 -5.06 -11.75 7.06
C TYR A 119 -4.29 -13.03 7.41
N VAL A 120 -3.64 -13.04 8.57
CA VAL A 120 -2.84 -14.19 9.05
C VAL A 120 -3.68 -15.46 9.18
N GLU A 121 -4.95 -15.35 9.61
CA GLU A 121 -5.86 -16.49 9.74
C GLU A 121 -6.22 -17.12 8.38
N ASP A 122 -6.12 -16.37 7.29
CA ASP A 122 -6.32 -16.83 5.92
C ASP A 122 -5.02 -17.34 5.27
N ASN A 123 -3.93 -17.46 6.03
CA ASN A 123 -2.58 -17.79 5.53
C ASN A 123 -2.09 -16.86 4.41
N ARG A 124 -2.36 -15.57 4.57
CA ARG A 124 -2.15 -14.54 3.55
C ARG A 124 -1.39 -13.35 4.10
N GLY A 125 -0.30 -12.99 3.43
CA GLY A 125 0.41 -11.75 3.68
C GLY A 125 -0.32 -10.56 3.06
N PHE A 126 -0.23 -9.39 3.69
CA PHE A 126 -0.82 -8.16 3.18
C PHE A 126 0.22 -7.06 3.07
N ILE A 127 0.43 -6.54 1.86
CA ILE A 127 1.26 -5.35 1.63
C ILE A 127 0.33 -4.13 1.70
N ASN A 128 0.34 -3.50 2.87
CA ASN A 128 -0.57 -2.39 3.19
C ASN A 128 -0.10 -1.07 2.57
N LEU A 129 1.20 -0.78 2.63
CA LEU A 129 1.76 0.45 2.09
C LEU A 129 3.02 0.16 1.27
N LEU A 130 3.08 0.76 0.08
CA LEU A 130 4.27 0.81 -0.77
C LEU A 130 4.42 2.24 -1.28
N GLY A 131 5.50 2.90 -0.95
CA GLY A 131 5.75 4.28 -1.33
C GLY A 131 7.19 4.49 -1.79
N VAL A 132 7.36 5.34 -2.80
CA VAL A 132 8.67 5.82 -3.27
C VAL A 132 8.55 7.33 -3.46
N THR A 133 9.58 8.07 -3.11
CA THR A 133 9.58 9.53 -3.32
C THR A 133 9.51 9.85 -4.82
N LEU A 134 8.86 10.97 -5.16
CA LEU A 134 8.56 11.32 -6.56
C LEU A 134 9.80 11.36 -7.45
N GLU A 135 10.91 11.86 -6.92
CA GLU A 135 12.21 12.01 -7.62
C GLU A 135 12.84 10.64 -7.96
N ASN A 136 12.39 9.58 -7.28
CA ASN A 136 12.89 8.22 -7.46
C ASN A 136 11.89 7.29 -8.18
N HIS A 137 10.77 7.84 -8.69
CA HIS A 137 9.84 7.07 -9.52
C HIS A 137 10.51 6.58 -10.80
N GLY A 138 10.12 5.43 -11.31
CA GLY A 138 10.65 4.84 -12.55
C GLY A 138 12.05 4.25 -12.45
N THR A 139 12.71 4.31 -11.28
CA THR A 139 14.09 3.79 -11.07
C THR A 139 14.12 2.29 -10.73
N GLY A 140 12.96 1.66 -10.52
CA GLY A 140 12.87 0.25 -10.12
C GLY A 140 12.83 0.03 -8.60
N ILE A 141 13.00 1.07 -7.78
CA ILE A 141 12.99 0.97 -6.31
C ILE A 141 11.66 0.39 -5.80
N GLY A 142 10.52 0.82 -6.37
CA GLY A 142 9.22 0.29 -6.00
C GLY A 142 9.08 -1.21 -6.28
N GLU A 143 9.65 -1.69 -7.39
CA GLU A 143 9.69 -3.13 -7.72
C GLU A 143 10.55 -3.91 -6.72
N ALA A 144 11.73 -3.41 -6.39
CA ALA A 144 12.62 -4.06 -5.42
C ALA A 144 11.99 -4.11 -4.01
N LEU A 145 11.34 -3.03 -3.56
CA LEU A 145 10.61 -2.98 -2.29
C LEU A 145 9.42 -3.95 -2.27
N LEU A 146 8.64 -4.02 -3.37
CA LEU A 146 7.53 -4.96 -3.49
C LEU A 146 8.03 -6.41 -3.41
N GLN A 147 9.10 -6.75 -4.14
CA GLN A 147 9.73 -8.07 -4.11
C GLN A 147 10.28 -8.41 -2.72
N THR A 148 10.81 -7.42 -1.98
CA THR A 148 11.24 -7.60 -0.58
C THR A 148 10.06 -7.93 0.32
N GLY A 149 8.94 -7.21 0.22
CA GLY A 149 7.72 -7.48 0.96
C GLY A 149 7.15 -8.87 0.66
N ILE A 150 7.12 -9.27 -0.61
CA ILE A 150 6.70 -10.64 -1.02
C ILE A 150 7.62 -11.69 -0.40
N SER A 151 8.95 -11.50 -0.47
CA SER A 151 9.92 -12.43 0.12
C SER A 151 9.74 -12.55 1.63
N TYR A 152 9.41 -11.44 2.29
CA TYR A 152 9.09 -11.42 3.70
C TYR A 152 7.82 -12.25 4.01
N CYS A 153 6.74 -12.05 3.24
CA CYS A 153 5.52 -12.84 3.40
C CYS A 153 5.77 -14.35 3.22
N ILE A 154 6.63 -14.74 2.27
CA ILE A 154 7.06 -16.13 2.10
C ILE A 154 7.81 -16.64 3.34
N SER A 155 8.71 -15.84 3.90
CA SER A 155 9.47 -16.23 5.10
C SER A 155 8.59 -16.45 6.34
N LYS A 156 7.42 -15.81 6.37
CA LYS A 156 6.36 -16.00 7.38
C LYS A 156 5.54 -17.27 7.13
N GLY A 157 5.72 -17.94 5.98
CA GLY A 157 5.01 -19.17 5.61
C GLY A 157 3.68 -18.94 4.89
N TYR A 158 3.36 -17.70 4.48
CA TYR A 158 2.15 -17.41 3.71
C TYR A 158 2.24 -18.02 2.30
N ASP A 159 1.10 -18.44 1.76
CA ASP A 159 0.98 -19.03 0.41
C ASP A 159 0.49 -18.02 -0.63
N SER A 160 0.03 -16.87 -0.19
CA SER A 160 -0.41 -15.77 -1.05
C SER A 160 -0.12 -14.41 -0.44
N VAL A 161 -0.06 -13.39 -1.31
CA VAL A 161 0.08 -11.97 -0.91
C VAL A 161 -1.03 -11.16 -1.54
N GLU A 162 -1.61 -10.26 -0.77
CA GLU A 162 -2.67 -9.36 -1.19
C GLU A 162 -2.24 -7.91 -1.01
N LEU A 163 -2.80 -7.03 -1.82
CA LEU A 163 -2.70 -5.58 -1.70
C LEU A 163 -3.94 -4.90 -2.29
N ASN A 164 -4.13 -3.64 -1.94
CA ASN A 164 -5.17 -2.79 -2.52
C ASN A 164 -4.55 -1.68 -3.37
N VAL A 165 -5.22 -1.31 -4.47
CA VAL A 165 -4.76 -0.23 -5.35
C VAL A 165 -5.90 0.62 -5.87
N ASP A 166 -5.73 1.95 -5.83
CA ASP A 166 -6.57 2.90 -6.55
C ASP A 166 -6.26 2.82 -8.06
N THR A 167 -7.24 2.42 -8.86
CA THR A 167 -7.08 2.27 -10.31
C THR A 167 -6.89 3.60 -11.04
N GLY A 168 -7.25 4.71 -10.42
CA GLY A 168 -7.04 6.07 -10.93
C GLY A 168 -5.72 6.71 -10.46
N ASN A 169 -4.85 5.94 -9.80
CA ASN A 169 -3.54 6.43 -9.36
C ASN A 169 -2.57 6.52 -10.54
N GLU A 170 -2.05 7.72 -10.79
CA GLU A 170 -1.11 8.01 -11.89
C GLU A 170 0.34 7.58 -11.61
N SER A 171 0.65 7.07 -10.41
CA SER A 171 2.00 6.63 -10.02
C SER A 171 2.51 5.42 -10.80
N GLY A 172 1.62 4.73 -11.53
CA GLY A 172 1.95 3.48 -12.22
C GLY A 172 1.93 2.24 -11.33
N ALA A 173 1.43 2.35 -10.09
CA ALA A 173 1.39 1.26 -9.12
C ALA A 173 0.64 0.03 -9.66
N LEU A 174 -0.52 0.21 -10.31
CA LEU A 174 -1.28 -0.89 -10.90
C LEU A 174 -0.43 -1.70 -11.89
N LYS A 175 0.26 -1.01 -12.82
CA LYS A 175 1.14 -1.67 -13.81
C LYS A 175 2.31 -2.39 -13.14
N LEU A 176 2.85 -1.84 -12.05
CA LEU A 176 3.90 -2.49 -11.28
C LEU A 176 3.40 -3.80 -10.66
N TYR A 177 2.22 -3.79 -10.05
CA TYR A 177 1.64 -4.98 -9.42
C TYR A 177 1.33 -6.07 -10.45
N GLU A 178 0.72 -5.71 -11.58
CA GLU A 178 0.47 -6.63 -12.69
C GLU A 178 1.77 -7.23 -13.24
N LYS A 179 2.81 -6.42 -13.44
CA LYS A 179 4.15 -6.85 -13.89
C LYS A 179 4.78 -7.88 -12.96
N VAL A 180 4.61 -7.72 -11.64
CA VAL A 180 5.17 -8.64 -10.63
C VAL A 180 4.34 -9.92 -10.50
N GLY A 181 3.09 -9.92 -10.99
CA GLY A 181 2.25 -11.13 -11.05
C GLY A 181 0.97 -11.05 -10.24
N PHE A 182 0.65 -9.91 -9.64
CA PHE A 182 -0.64 -9.70 -8.99
C PHE A 182 -1.77 -9.65 -10.01
N LYS A 183 -2.91 -10.21 -9.64
CA LYS A 183 -4.14 -10.19 -10.45
C LYS A 183 -5.28 -9.58 -9.63
N ALA A 184 -6.13 -8.78 -10.28
CA ALA A 184 -7.33 -8.27 -9.65
C ALA A 184 -8.28 -9.43 -9.34
N GLU A 185 -8.62 -9.61 -8.07
CA GLU A 185 -9.52 -10.64 -7.58
C GLU A 185 -10.92 -10.09 -7.32
N SER A 186 -10.97 -8.89 -6.77
CA SER A 186 -12.22 -8.16 -6.56
C SER A 186 -12.04 -6.68 -6.82
N SER A 187 -13.15 -5.97 -6.95
CA SER A 187 -13.12 -4.51 -7.04
C SER A 187 -14.25 -3.89 -6.22
N TRP A 188 -13.97 -2.74 -5.67
CA TRP A 188 -14.96 -1.91 -5.02
C TRP A 188 -14.88 -0.48 -5.54
N ILE A 189 -15.98 0.24 -5.44
CA ILE A 189 -16.08 1.63 -5.83
C ILE A 189 -16.33 2.48 -4.60
N GLN A 190 -15.70 3.63 -4.58
CA GLN A 190 -16.01 4.70 -3.63
C GLN A 190 -17.00 5.64 -4.30
N LEU A 191 -18.04 5.98 -3.58
CA LEU A 191 -19.04 6.94 -3.99
C LEU A 191 -18.86 8.23 -3.18
N HIS A 192 -19.36 9.34 -3.70
CA HIS A 192 -19.45 10.60 -2.98
C HIS A 192 -20.76 11.31 -3.31
N ARG A 193 -21.17 12.22 -2.48
CA ARG A 193 -22.28 13.13 -2.78
C ARG A 193 -21.67 14.48 -3.14
N PRO A 194 -21.84 14.95 -4.41
CA PRO A 194 -21.36 16.26 -4.81
C PRO A 194 -22.00 17.35 -3.92
N SER A 195 -21.21 18.35 -3.53
CA SER A 195 -21.75 19.56 -2.90
C SER A 195 -22.60 20.31 -3.91
N ILE A 196 -23.80 20.70 -3.50
CA ILE A 196 -24.69 21.57 -4.29
C ILE A 196 -24.11 22.97 -4.30
#